data_3789246c617b93e21651fda024724ca6
#
_entry.id   3789246c617b93e21651fda024724ca6
#
_cell.length_a   1.000
_cell.length_b   1.000
_cell.length_c   1.000
_cell.angle_alpha   90.00
_cell.angle_beta   90.00
_cell.angle_gamma   90.00
#
_symmetry.space_group_name_H-M   'P 1'
#
loop_
_entity.id
_entity.type
_entity.pdbx_description
1 polymer ?
#
loop_
_entity_poly.entity_id
_entity_poly.type
_entity_poly.pdbx_seq_one_letter_code
_entity_poly.pdbx_strand_id
1 'polypeptide(L)'
;MRLDLTRAILRLMHVNTVLRDYFLEFGEDVNVDANKLLLRAGEVAKYLYLIQSGAVRLCVRNAEGAETTVQFFFEDDMVCSLESMLSGCPSGLELITMEACQLRVLDRDTVLTKFQSHATMPSELLALTQQRLVEYINLYTIAIAQTPTQRYQAMLVSQPDKLARIPLHILAGYLGVTPVHLSRIRRRLKSGPGSQAF
;
A
#
# COMPACT_ATOMS: atom_id res chain seq x y z
N MET A 1 9.35 -7.36 -27.07
CA MET A 1 9.89 -7.86 -25.78
C MET A 1 8.94 -7.36 -24.69
N ARG A 2 7.83 -8.09 -24.45
CA ARG A 2 6.92 -7.78 -23.32
C ARG A 2 7.64 -8.24 -22.05
N LEU A 3 8.16 -7.28 -21.31
CA LEU A 3 8.57 -7.54 -19.93
C LEU A 3 7.36 -8.07 -19.19
N ASP A 4 7.47 -9.30 -18.71
CA ASP A 4 6.47 -9.96 -17.88
C ASP A 4 6.49 -9.29 -16.49
N LEU A 5 5.91 -8.07 -16.44
CA LEU A 5 5.83 -7.25 -15.23
C LEU A 5 5.14 -8.03 -14.10
N THR A 6 4.23 -8.94 -14.45
CA THR A 6 3.49 -9.74 -13.49
C THR A 6 4.41 -10.72 -12.74
N ARG A 7 5.38 -11.33 -13.44
CA ARG A 7 6.38 -12.21 -12.82
C ARG A 7 7.44 -11.46 -12.03
N ALA A 8 7.79 -10.24 -12.45
CA ALA A 8 8.71 -9.37 -11.69
C ALA A 8 8.05 -8.90 -10.39
N ILE A 9 6.78 -8.51 -10.42
CA ILE A 9 6.01 -8.10 -9.24
C ILE A 9 5.82 -9.29 -8.27
N LEU A 10 5.52 -10.49 -8.76
CA LEU A 10 5.40 -11.69 -7.94
C LEU A 10 6.74 -12.17 -7.33
N ARG A 11 7.87 -11.92 -7.99
CA ARG A 11 9.20 -12.18 -7.42
C ARG A 11 9.65 -11.14 -6.39
N LEU A 12 9.14 -9.93 -6.47
CA LEU A 12 9.40 -8.83 -5.54
C LEU A 12 8.56 -8.93 -4.25
N MET A 13 7.52 -9.75 -4.22
CA MET A 13 6.68 -10.03 -3.04
C MET A 13 7.27 -11.05 -2.06
N HIS A 14 8.49 -11.54 -2.27
CA HIS A 14 9.20 -12.23 -1.20
C HIS A 14 9.68 -11.18 -0.21
N VAL A 15 8.76 -10.87 0.72
CA VAL A 15 9.09 -10.23 1.97
C VAL A 15 10.40 -10.81 2.44
N ASN A 16 11.36 -9.94 2.60
CA ASN A 16 12.64 -10.23 3.16
C ASN A 16 12.48 -11.17 4.37
N THR A 17 12.94 -12.39 4.24
CA THR A 17 12.75 -13.45 5.25
C THR A 17 13.23 -12.99 6.61
N VAL A 18 14.33 -12.25 6.68
CA VAL A 18 14.91 -11.77 7.92
C VAL A 18 14.01 -10.77 8.62
N LEU A 19 13.43 -9.78 7.91
CA LEU A 19 12.48 -8.85 8.53
C LEU A 19 11.22 -9.59 9.03
N ARG A 20 10.76 -10.59 8.28
CA ARG A 20 9.63 -11.41 8.72
C ARG A 20 9.96 -12.21 9.99
N ASP A 21 11.16 -12.77 10.08
CA ASP A 21 11.64 -13.48 11.27
C ASP A 21 11.72 -12.54 12.49
N TYR A 22 12.14 -11.28 12.29
CA TYR A 22 12.08 -10.27 13.36
C TYR A 22 10.67 -9.94 13.81
N PHE A 23 9.71 -9.85 12.89
CA PHE A 23 8.32 -9.72 13.31
C PHE A 23 7.85 -10.92 14.13
N LEU A 24 8.25 -12.14 13.77
CA LEU A 24 7.89 -13.34 14.51
C LEU A 24 8.51 -13.38 15.90
N GLU A 25 9.74 -12.90 16.05
CA GLU A 25 10.49 -12.96 17.30
C GLU A 25 10.18 -11.80 18.24
N PHE A 26 10.08 -10.55 17.71
CA PHE A 26 9.99 -9.33 18.51
C PHE A 26 8.68 -8.55 18.32
N GLY A 27 7.86 -8.94 17.39
CA GLY A 27 6.61 -8.22 17.10
C GLY A 27 5.50 -8.54 18.09
N GLU A 28 4.69 -7.53 18.39
CA GLU A 28 3.48 -7.65 19.20
C GLU A 28 2.25 -7.72 18.30
N ASP A 29 1.29 -8.58 18.65
CA ASP A 29 0.02 -8.67 17.92
C ASP A 29 -0.97 -7.63 18.43
N VAL A 30 -1.53 -6.83 17.52
CA VAL A 30 -2.48 -5.77 17.82
C VAL A 30 -3.71 -5.90 16.92
N ASN A 31 -4.89 -5.86 17.51
CA ASN A 31 -6.15 -5.75 16.78
C ASN A 31 -6.57 -4.28 16.69
N VAL A 32 -6.89 -3.84 15.49
CA VAL A 32 -7.26 -2.46 15.21
C VAL A 32 -8.55 -2.43 14.40
N ASP A 33 -9.54 -1.64 14.85
CA ASP A 33 -10.80 -1.47 14.15
C ASP A 33 -10.61 -0.76 12.80
N ALA A 34 -11.64 -0.84 11.95
CA ALA A 34 -11.72 -0.11 10.70
C ALA A 34 -11.64 1.41 10.91
N ASN A 35 -11.08 2.12 9.94
CA ASN A 35 -10.97 3.60 9.92
C ASN A 35 -10.16 4.19 11.09
N LYS A 36 -9.19 3.44 11.63
CA LYS A 36 -8.27 3.93 12.65
C LYS A 36 -6.99 4.46 12.02
N LEU A 37 -6.53 5.57 12.56
CA LEU A 37 -5.29 6.23 12.17
C LEU A 37 -4.13 5.54 12.89
N LEU A 38 -3.24 4.89 12.11
CA LEU A 38 -2.01 4.25 12.61
C LEU A 38 -0.83 5.23 12.63
N LEU A 39 -0.83 6.21 11.74
CA LEU A 39 0.14 7.31 11.68
C LEU A 39 -0.58 8.57 11.19
N ARG A 40 -0.39 9.67 11.90
CA ARG A 40 -0.89 10.99 11.50
C ARG A 40 0.19 11.78 10.74
N ALA A 41 -0.20 12.54 9.72
CA ALA A 41 0.69 13.51 9.10
C ALA A 41 1.22 14.51 10.14
N GLY A 42 2.52 14.78 10.12
CA GLY A 42 3.22 15.60 11.12
C GLY A 42 3.77 14.84 12.32
N GLU A 43 3.46 13.55 12.47
CA GLU A 43 4.05 12.68 13.50
C GLU A 43 5.22 11.88 12.93
N VAL A 44 6.17 11.50 13.80
CA VAL A 44 7.25 10.58 13.45
C VAL A 44 6.71 9.15 13.46
N ALA A 45 7.02 8.37 12.41
CA ALA A 45 6.63 6.96 12.33
C ALA A 45 7.36 6.14 13.40
N LYS A 46 6.61 5.69 14.40
CA LYS A 46 7.12 4.93 15.55
C LYS A 46 7.06 3.43 15.35
N TYR A 47 6.30 2.96 14.36
CA TYR A 47 6.01 1.54 14.20
C TYR A 47 6.12 1.11 12.74
N LEU A 48 6.65 -0.11 12.57
CA LEU A 48 6.55 -0.89 11.34
C LEU A 48 5.48 -1.96 11.56
N TYR A 49 4.53 -2.06 10.63
CA TYR A 49 3.41 -2.98 10.72
C TYR A 49 3.54 -4.07 9.67
N LEU A 50 3.31 -5.33 10.04
CA LEU A 50 3.03 -6.44 9.15
C LEU A 50 1.52 -6.73 9.22
N ILE A 51 0.84 -6.71 8.10
CA ILE A 51 -0.59 -7.00 8.02
C ILE A 51 -0.78 -8.51 8.00
N GLN A 52 -1.34 -9.07 9.08
CA GLN A 52 -1.70 -10.49 9.17
C GLN A 52 -3.09 -10.72 8.57
N SER A 53 -4.02 -9.81 8.83
CA SER A 53 -5.32 -9.75 8.17
C SER A 53 -5.85 -8.33 8.11
N GLY A 54 -6.66 -8.03 7.09
CA GLY A 54 -7.23 -6.71 6.88
C GLY A 54 -6.52 -5.90 5.81
N ALA A 55 -6.82 -4.61 5.75
CA ALA A 55 -6.28 -3.71 4.74
C ALA A 55 -6.00 -2.31 5.31
N VAL A 56 -4.87 -1.74 4.89
CA VAL A 56 -4.40 -0.40 5.27
C VAL A 56 -4.21 0.43 4.02
N ARG A 57 -4.44 1.73 4.10
CA ARG A 57 -4.14 2.67 3.03
C ARG A 57 -3.16 3.74 3.49
N LEU A 58 -2.29 4.13 2.59
CA LEU A 58 -1.42 5.29 2.71
C LEU A 58 -2.08 6.47 2.01
N CYS A 59 -2.20 7.61 2.68
CA CYS A 59 -2.85 8.79 2.14
C CYS A 59 -2.04 10.07 2.38
N VAL A 60 -2.29 11.05 1.54
CA VAL A 60 -1.93 12.45 1.75
C VAL A 60 -3.20 13.25 2.01
N ARG A 61 -3.08 14.29 2.81
CA ARG A 61 -4.12 15.28 3.04
C ARG A 61 -3.68 16.62 2.48
N ASN A 62 -4.51 17.22 1.62
CA ASN A 62 -4.21 18.56 1.10
C ASN A 62 -4.55 19.65 2.13
N ALA A 63 -4.24 20.90 1.80
CA ALA A 63 -4.48 22.06 2.68
C ALA A 63 -5.96 22.26 3.02
N GLU A 64 -6.88 21.83 2.15
CA GLU A 64 -8.33 21.90 2.33
C GLU A 64 -8.88 20.72 3.15
N GLY A 65 -7.99 19.80 3.60
CA GLY A 65 -8.34 18.63 4.40
C GLY A 65 -8.84 17.43 3.60
N ALA A 66 -8.85 17.51 2.26
CA ALA A 66 -9.26 16.38 1.43
C ALA A 66 -8.18 15.28 1.41
N GLU A 67 -8.61 14.04 1.62
CA GLU A 67 -7.74 12.87 1.58
C GLU A 67 -7.60 12.32 0.15
N THR A 68 -6.36 11.99 -0.23
CA THR A 68 -6.06 11.22 -1.44
C THR A 68 -5.27 9.99 -1.09
N THR A 69 -5.80 8.81 -1.41
CA THR A 69 -5.07 7.56 -1.23
C THR A 69 -3.95 7.45 -2.24
N VAL A 70 -2.75 7.13 -1.77
CA VAL A 70 -1.54 6.94 -2.57
C VAL A 70 -1.32 5.47 -2.88
N GLN A 71 -1.56 4.59 -1.88
CA GLN A 71 -1.31 3.16 -2.00
C GLN A 71 -2.21 2.37 -1.04
N PHE A 72 -2.52 1.13 -1.43
CA PHE A 72 -3.22 0.14 -0.62
C PHE A 72 -2.26 -0.98 -0.23
N PHE A 73 -2.43 -1.49 0.99
CA PHE A 73 -1.68 -2.61 1.55
C PHE A 73 -2.66 -3.64 2.09
N PHE A 74 -2.32 -4.91 1.92
CA PHE A 74 -3.15 -6.04 2.29
C PHE A 74 -2.31 -7.07 3.07
N GLU A 75 -2.85 -8.25 3.27
CA GLU A 75 -2.18 -9.33 3.97
C GLU A 75 -0.77 -9.58 3.42
N ASP A 76 0.15 -9.89 4.29
CA ASP A 76 1.58 -10.11 4.06
C ASP A 76 2.38 -8.84 3.65
N ASP A 77 1.73 -7.68 3.48
CA ASP A 77 2.44 -6.43 3.24
C ASP A 77 2.99 -5.84 4.54
N MET A 78 4.22 -5.31 4.47
CA MET A 78 4.80 -4.47 5.52
C MET A 78 4.56 -3.00 5.20
N VAL A 79 4.10 -2.23 6.17
CA VAL A 79 3.75 -0.82 5.97
C VAL A 79 4.25 0.09 7.10
N CYS A 80 4.89 1.18 6.71
CA CYS A 80 5.21 2.36 7.53
C CYS A 80 5.45 3.55 6.61
N SER A 81 5.64 4.74 7.17
CA SER A 81 6.31 5.83 6.48
C SER A 81 7.82 5.59 6.59
N LEU A 82 8.40 4.93 5.58
CA LEU A 82 9.81 4.49 5.62
C LEU A 82 10.77 5.66 5.80
N GLU A 83 10.53 6.77 5.08
CA GLU A 83 11.32 8.00 5.22
C GLU A 83 11.32 8.50 6.67
N SER A 84 10.13 8.66 7.26
CA SER A 84 9.97 9.13 8.64
C SER A 84 10.58 8.16 9.64
N MET A 85 10.40 6.87 9.44
CA MET A 85 10.97 5.82 10.31
C MET A 85 12.50 5.88 10.33
N LEU A 86 13.14 6.04 9.16
CA LEU A 86 14.60 6.05 9.05
C LEU A 86 15.20 7.38 9.48
N SER A 87 14.63 8.51 9.03
CA SER A 87 15.17 9.84 9.31
C SER A 87 14.83 10.38 10.71
N GLY A 88 13.72 9.90 11.31
CA GLY A 88 13.14 10.49 12.51
C GLY A 88 12.45 11.84 12.27
N CYS A 89 12.26 12.23 11.00
CA CYS A 89 11.50 13.43 10.66
C CYS A 89 9.99 13.14 10.62
N PRO A 90 9.14 14.15 10.86
CA PRO A 90 7.69 14.00 10.73
C PRO A 90 7.26 13.52 9.35
N SER A 91 6.32 12.58 9.29
CA SER A 91 5.77 12.06 8.04
C SER A 91 4.82 13.07 7.38
N GLY A 92 4.92 13.23 6.08
CA GLY A 92 3.90 13.91 5.27
C GLY A 92 2.69 13.03 4.93
N LEU A 93 2.70 11.75 5.35
CA LEU A 93 1.71 10.73 4.99
C LEU A 93 0.93 10.28 6.22
N GLU A 94 -0.29 9.83 5.99
CA GLU A 94 -1.15 9.17 6.98
C GLU A 94 -1.31 7.70 6.65
N LEU A 95 -1.34 6.83 7.68
CA LEU A 95 -1.71 5.43 7.57
C LEU A 95 -3.05 5.19 8.24
N ILE A 96 -4.00 4.61 7.52
CA ILE A 96 -5.37 4.41 8.00
C ILE A 96 -5.82 2.98 7.65
N THR A 97 -6.39 2.27 8.62
CA THR A 97 -7.03 0.96 8.38
C THR A 97 -8.31 1.15 7.55
N MET A 98 -8.54 0.31 6.55
CA MET A 98 -9.79 0.35 5.76
C MET A 98 -10.87 -0.56 6.32
N GLU A 99 -10.46 -1.60 7.03
CA GLU A 99 -11.31 -2.59 7.69
C GLU A 99 -10.67 -3.01 9.01
N ALA A 100 -11.29 -3.88 9.78
CA ALA A 100 -10.68 -4.44 10.99
C ALA A 100 -9.41 -5.20 10.61
N CYS A 101 -8.31 -4.92 11.29
CA CYS A 101 -6.99 -5.46 11.00
C CYS A 101 -6.43 -6.23 12.19
N GLN A 102 -5.74 -7.32 11.91
CA GLN A 102 -4.76 -7.93 12.80
C GLN A 102 -3.39 -7.55 12.28
N LEU A 103 -2.64 -6.82 13.09
CA LEU A 103 -1.33 -6.29 12.74
C LEU A 103 -0.29 -6.87 13.70
N ARG A 104 0.86 -7.23 13.16
CA ARG A 104 2.04 -7.46 13.98
C ARG A 104 2.93 -6.25 13.91
N VAL A 105 3.35 -5.73 15.07
CA VAL A 105 3.94 -4.39 15.20
C VAL A 105 5.35 -4.50 15.74
N LEU A 106 6.30 -3.84 15.09
CA LEU A 106 7.65 -3.59 15.59
C LEU A 106 7.82 -2.10 15.86
N ASP A 107 8.34 -1.78 17.04
CA ASP A 107 8.71 -0.39 17.35
C ASP A 107 9.97 0.02 16.59
N ARG A 108 10.09 1.35 16.36
CA ARG A 108 11.19 1.95 15.60
C ARG A 108 12.56 1.65 16.20
N ASP A 109 12.68 1.70 17.53
CA ASP A 109 13.97 1.55 18.18
C ASP A 109 14.47 0.11 18.07
N THR A 110 13.58 -0.88 18.21
CA THR A 110 13.85 -2.28 17.92
C THR A 110 14.31 -2.47 16.48
N VAL A 111 13.58 -1.91 15.49
CA VAL A 111 13.95 -1.98 14.09
C VAL A 111 15.35 -1.40 13.86
N LEU A 112 15.62 -0.18 14.32
CA LEU A 112 16.90 0.50 14.10
C LEU A 112 18.06 -0.20 14.83
N THR A 113 17.85 -0.66 16.07
CA THR A 113 18.87 -1.38 16.83
C THR A 113 19.24 -2.69 16.15
N LYS A 114 18.25 -3.44 15.66
CA LYS A 114 18.49 -4.69 14.93
C LYS A 114 19.17 -4.44 13.59
N PHE A 115 18.83 -3.38 12.88
CA PHE A 115 19.54 -2.96 11.66
C PHE A 115 21.03 -2.69 11.90
N GLN A 116 21.38 -2.14 13.05
CA GLN A 116 22.79 -1.86 13.39
C GLN A 116 23.57 -3.10 13.87
N SER A 117 22.89 -4.03 14.52
CA SER A 117 23.55 -5.18 15.17
C SER A 117 23.70 -6.41 14.27
N HIS A 118 23.00 -6.48 13.15
CA HIS A 118 23.01 -7.67 12.29
C HIS A 118 23.79 -7.43 10.99
N ALA A 119 24.77 -8.27 10.71
CA ALA A 119 25.71 -8.09 9.60
C ALA A 119 25.05 -8.05 8.21
N THR A 120 23.91 -8.72 8.03
CA THR A 120 23.18 -8.76 6.74
C THR A 120 22.11 -7.66 6.61
N MET A 121 21.75 -6.98 7.69
CA MET A 121 20.65 -6.01 7.70
C MET A 121 20.84 -4.81 6.78
N PRO A 122 22.04 -4.23 6.61
CA PRO A 122 22.22 -3.14 5.66
C PRO A 122 21.88 -3.54 4.22
N SER A 123 22.24 -4.76 3.81
CA SER A 123 21.91 -5.27 2.46
C SER A 123 20.41 -5.53 2.30
N GLU A 124 19.74 -5.97 3.34
CA GLU A 124 18.29 -6.21 3.36
C GLU A 124 17.49 -4.90 3.33
N LEU A 125 17.91 -3.90 4.11
CA LEU A 125 17.32 -2.56 4.05
C LEU A 125 17.52 -1.93 2.67
N LEU A 126 18.69 -2.09 2.07
CA LEU A 126 18.97 -1.63 0.71
C LEU A 126 18.02 -2.30 -0.29
N ALA A 127 17.87 -3.63 -0.21
CA ALA A 127 16.96 -4.38 -1.08
C ALA A 127 15.50 -3.91 -0.92
N LEU A 128 15.03 -3.73 0.33
CA LEU A 128 13.70 -3.18 0.62
C LEU A 128 13.52 -1.78 0.03
N THR A 129 14.51 -0.91 0.21
CA THR A 129 14.46 0.47 -0.31
C THR A 129 14.44 0.48 -1.83
N GLN A 130 15.26 -0.36 -2.48
CA GLN A 130 15.26 -0.52 -3.93
C GLN A 130 13.91 -1.03 -4.45
N GLN A 131 13.33 -2.02 -3.78
CA GLN A 131 12.01 -2.53 -4.11
C GLN A 131 10.94 -1.42 -4.02
N ARG A 132 10.92 -0.68 -2.93
CA ARG A 132 9.99 0.45 -2.74
C ARG A 132 10.17 1.54 -3.79
N LEU A 133 11.41 1.86 -4.15
CA LEU A 133 11.69 2.81 -5.22
C LEU A 133 11.11 2.36 -6.55
N VAL A 134 11.31 1.09 -6.92
CA VAL A 134 10.75 0.51 -8.17
C VAL A 134 9.21 0.53 -8.14
N GLU A 135 8.60 0.19 -7.01
CA GLU A 135 7.14 0.27 -6.83
C GLU A 135 6.62 1.70 -7.02
N TYR A 136 7.25 2.70 -6.41
CA TYR A 136 6.86 4.10 -6.56
C TYR A 136 7.06 4.62 -8.00
N ILE A 137 8.14 4.26 -8.66
CA ILE A 137 8.34 4.61 -10.08
C ILE A 137 7.23 4.00 -10.94
N ASN A 138 6.85 2.75 -10.69
CA ASN A 138 5.77 2.09 -11.43
C ASN A 138 4.41 2.75 -11.16
N LEU A 139 4.07 3.04 -9.88
CA LEU A 139 2.84 3.74 -9.52
C LEU A 139 2.76 5.11 -10.17
N TYR A 140 3.85 5.88 -10.14
CA TYR A 140 3.94 7.19 -10.78
C TYR A 140 3.79 7.10 -12.30
N THR A 141 4.49 6.16 -12.95
CA THR A 141 4.40 5.94 -14.39
C THR A 141 2.97 5.56 -14.80
N ILE A 142 2.32 4.66 -14.06
CA ILE A 142 0.94 4.25 -14.29
C ILE A 142 -0.01 5.44 -14.10
N ALA A 143 0.20 6.25 -13.08
CA ALA A 143 -0.63 7.42 -12.80
C ALA A 143 -0.59 8.46 -13.92
N ILE A 144 0.57 8.63 -14.58
CA ILE A 144 0.74 9.57 -15.68
C ILE A 144 0.30 8.97 -17.03
N ALA A 145 0.67 7.71 -17.30
CA ALA A 145 0.52 7.12 -18.64
C ALA A 145 -0.87 6.52 -18.88
N GLN A 146 -1.64 6.21 -17.84
CA GLN A 146 -2.90 5.49 -17.95
C GLN A 146 -4.11 6.34 -17.54
N THR A 147 -5.21 6.19 -18.28
CA THR A 147 -6.51 6.72 -17.88
C THR A 147 -7.05 6.01 -16.64
N PRO A 148 -7.97 6.64 -15.87
CA PRO A 148 -8.62 6.00 -14.73
C PRO A 148 -9.30 4.66 -15.08
N THR A 149 -9.88 4.56 -16.29
CA THR A 149 -10.49 3.32 -16.77
C THR A 149 -9.46 2.22 -16.96
N GLN A 150 -8.31 2.52 -17.57
CA GLN A 150 -7.23 1.56 -17.77
C GLN A 150 -6.63 1.10 -16.44
N ARG A 151 -6.42 2.04 -15.50
CA ARG A 151 -5.96 1.71 -14.13
C ARG A 151 -6.94 0.79 -13.40
N TYR A 152 -8.23 1.09 -13.48
CA TYR A 152 -9.27 0.24 -12.89
C TYR A 152 -9.30 -1.16 -13.52
N GLN A 153 -9.20 -1.26 -14.84
CA GLN A 153 -9.14 -2.54 -15.56
C GLN A 153 -7.92 -3.37 -15.16
N ALA A 154 -6.75 -2.74 -15.06
CA ALA A 154 -5.53 -3.40 -14.61
C ALA A 154 -5.67 -3.98 -13.21
N MET A 155 -6.25 -3.23 -12.25
CA MET A 155 -6.53 -3.70 -10.89
C MET A 155 -7.55 -4.85 -10.89
N LEU A 156 -8.59 -4.77 -11.71
CA LEU A 156 -9.62 -5.81 -11.82
C LEU A 156 -9.05 -7.15 -12.32
N VAL A 157 -8.06 -7.09 -13.21
CA VAL A 157 -7.40 -8.29 -13.75
C VAL A 157 -6.35 -8.84 -12.78
N SER A 158 -5.55 -7.96 -12.15
CA SER A 158 -4.41 -8.37 -11.33
C SER A 158 -4.80 -8.82 -9.92
N GLN A 159 -5.78 -8.16 -9.31
CA GLN A 159 -6.12 -8.35 -7.89
C GLN A 159 -7.64 -8.14 -7.63
N PRO A 160 -8.52 -8.93 -8.26
CA PRO A 160 -9.98 -8.75 -8.18
C PRO A 160 -10.51 -8.83 -6.73
N ASP A 161 -9.99 -9.75 -5.94
CA ASP A 161 -10.41 -9.96 -4.55
C ASP A 161 -10.04 -8.77 -3.66
N LYS A 162 -8.82 -8.26 -3.78
CA LYS A 162 -8.38 -7.06 -3.07
C LYS A 162 -9.18 -5.84 -3.49
N LEU A 163 -9.42 -5.68 -4.79
CA LEU A 163 -10.22 -4.58 -5.34
C LEU A 163 -11.66 -4.56 -4.81
N ALA A 164 -12.26 -5.72 -4.58
CA ALA A 164 -13.62 -5.85 -4.05
C ALA A 164 -13.74 -5.33 -2.59
N ARG A 165 -12.65 -5.35 -1.83
CA ARG A 165 -12.59 -4.88 -0.44
C ARG A 165 -12.43 -3.36 -0.31
N ILE A 166 -12.04 -2.66 -1.39
CA ILE A 166 -11.83 -1.21 -1.35
C ILE A 166 -13.18 -0.48 -1.49
N PRO A 167 -13.57 0.38 -0.53
CA PRO A 167 -14.77 1.19 -0.63
C PRO A 167 -14.78 2.08 -1.88
N LEU A 168 -15.94 2.20 -2.53
CA LEU A 168 -16.07 2.89 -3.81
C LEU A 168 -15.52 4.32 -3.80
N HIS A 169 -15.78 5.08 -2.73
CA HIS A 169 -15.33 6.46 -2.62
C HIS A 169 -13.81 6.58 -2.47
N ILE A 170 -13.17 5.66 -1.74
CA ILE A 170 -11.71 5.59 -1.57
C ILE A 170 -11.06 5.23 -2.91
N LEU A 171 -11.59 4.21 -3.60
CA LEU A 171 -11.09 3.80 -4.91
C LEU A 171 -11.26 4.90 -5.96
N ALA A 172 -12.37 5.63 -5.94
CA ALA A 172 -12.59 6.76 -6.83
C ALA A 172 -11.54 7.86 -6.62
N GLY A 173 -11.26 8.21 -5.35
CA GLY A 173 -10.19 9.16 -5.00
C GLY A 173 -8.80 8.70 -5.46
N TYR A 174 -8.45 7.43 -5.25
CA TYR A 174 -7.20 6.83 -5.73
C TYR A 174 -7.07 6.90 -7.26
N LEU A 175 -8.17 6.69 -8.00
CA LEU A 175 -8.19 6.78 -9.45
C LEU A 175 -8.29 8.23 -9.99
N GLY A 176 -8.48 9.23 -9.12
CA GLY A 176 -8.64 10.64 -9.50
C GLY A 176 -9.96 10.93 -10.19
N VAL A 177 -11.03 10.23 -9.83
CA VAL A 177 -12.37 10.39 -10.37
C VAL A 177 -13.43 10.51 -9.28
N THR A 178 -14.63 10.95 -9.64
CA THR A 178 -15.77 10.94 -8.71
C THR A 178 -16.34 9.51 -8.54
N PRO A 179 -16.99 9.19 -7.41
CA PRO A 179 -17.67 7.90 -7.23
C PRO A 179 -18.71 7.60 -8.32
N VAL A 180 -19.41 8.63 -8.80
CA VAL A 180 -20.38 8.50 -9.91
C VAL A 180 -19.68 8.11 -11.21
N HIS A 181 -18.53 8.71 -11.50
CA HIS A 181 -17.75 8.36 -12.69
C HIS A 181 -17.24 6.92 -12.60
N LEU A 182 -16.68 6.51 -11.45
CA LEU A 182 -16.23 5.14 -11.25
C LEU A 182 -17.39 4.12 -11.39
N SER A 183 -18.56 4.43 -10.88
CA SER A 183 -19.76 3.60 -11.07
C SER A 183 -20.12 3.44 -12.56
N ARG A 184 -19.97 4.50 -13.39
CA ARG A 184 -20.17 4.41 -14.85
C ARG A 184 -19.11 3.55 -15.52
N ILE A 185 -17.84 3.67 -15.11
CA ILE A 185 -16.74 2.79 -15.59
C ILE A 185 -17.08 1.34 -15.29
N ARG A 186 -17.44 1.01 -14.04
CA ARG A 186 -17.83 -0.36 -13.63
C ARG A 186 -18.96 -0.91 -14.47
N ARG A 187 -20.00 -0.11 -14.73
CA ARG A 187 -21.14 -0.53 -15.53
C ARG A 187 -20.75 -0.83 -16.98
N ARG A 188 -19.95 0.08 -17.61
CA ARG A 188 -19.50 -0.11 -19.00
C ARG A 188 -18.66 -1.39 -19.16
N LEU A 189 -17.78 -1.69 -18.20
CA LEU A 189 -16.95 -2.89 -18.25
C LEU A 189 -17.73 -4.18 -18.03
N LYS A 190 -18.83 -4.13 -17.25
CA LYS A 190 -19.72 -5.28 -17.07
C LYS A 190 -20.60 -5.54 -18.29
N SER A 191 -21.00 -4.48 -19.02
CA SER A 191 -21.86 -4.58 -20.22
C SER A 191 -21.14 -5.12 -21.44
N GLY A 192 -19.79 -5.21 -21.45
CA GLY A 192 -18.99 -5.67 -22.59
C GLY A 192 -19.13 -4.77 -23.84
N PRO A 193 -18.27 -4.93 -24.87
CA PRO A 193 -18.42 -4.18 -26.13
C PRO A 193 -19.54 -4.70 -27.05
N GLY A 194 -20.45 -5.54 -26.55
CA GLY A 194 -21.47 -6.22 -27.35
C GLY A 194 -22.95 -5.81 -27.12
N SER A 195 -23.24 -4.84 -26.23
CA SER A 195 -24.64 -4.46 -25.91
C SER A 195 -25.06 -3.08 -26.40
N GLN A 196 -24.42 -2.54 -27.44
CA GLN A 196 -24.91 -1.36 -28.15
C GLN A 196 -25.11 -1.73 -29.64
N ALA A 197 -26.02 -2.64 -29.91
CA ALA A 197 -26.66 -2.81 -31.22
C ALA A 197 -28.11 -3.16 -30.93
N PHE A 198 -28.95 -2.14 -30.98
CA PHE A 198 -30.33 -2.00 -31.46
C PHE A 198 -31.00 -0.82 -30.77
#